data_98f788ecbe0d44ea2bf3ff0d6d37e65e
#
_entry.id   98f788ecbe0d44ea2bf3ff0d6d37e65e
#
_cell.length_a   1.000
_cell.length_b   1.000
_cell.length_c   1.000
_cell.angle_alpha   90.00
_cell.angle_beta   90.00
_cell.angle_gamma   90.00
#
_symmetry.space_group_name_H-M   'P 1'
#
loop_
_entity.id
_entity.type
_entity.pdbx_description
1 polymer ?
#
loop_
_entity_poly.entity_id
_entity_poly.type
_entity_poly.pdbx_seq_one_letter_code
_entity_poly.pdbx_strand_id
1 'polypeptide(L)'
;MKKLRVGVVGVGHIGSNHARLYAEIPSADFSAVYDLDLARGHAIGRKFDAVTAKSLDEFIEMVDAASVATPTNTHYEVARSLLARGKHLLVEKPITDNTAYAAELVDLAAGNGLVLQIGHVERFNPVLSALEKHLTHPRFIEAHRLSPYPERSTDIGVVLDLMIHDLEVILHFVRSPVQSIDAVGVPVLSRGEDIANARLRFENGCIANVTSSRISPERMRKIRVFQEDAYLSLDYQNQSGEIYRRSGGRIARNKVEIEREEPLKRQLMSFIDCASTGREPRVSGFQATAALELAVEITKRIASSV
;
A
#
# COMPACT_ATOMS: atom_id res chain seq x y z
N MET A 1 -20.22 -19.22 -11.04
CA MET A 1 -20.07 -17.81 -11.42
C MET A 1 -19.01 -17.70 -12.51
N LYS A 2 -19.18 -16.78 -13.47
CA LYS A 2 -18.15 -16.50 -14.47
C LYS A 2 -16.94 -15.90 -13.74
N LYS A 3 -15.73 -16.41 -14.01
CA LYS A 3 -14.52 -15.84 -13.44
C LYS A 3 -14.30 -14.44 -14.02
N LEU A 4 -13.76 -13.53 -13.21
CA LEU A 4 -13.40 -12.18 -13.63
C LEU A 4 -12.13 -12.24 -14.48
N ARG A 5 -12.16 -11.71 -15.70
CA ARG A 5 -10.96 -11.60 -16.55
C ARG A 5 -10.06 -10.51 -15.98
N VAL A 6 -8.88 -10.91 -15.52
CA VAL A 6 -7.91 -10.00 -14.90
C VAL A 6 -6.63 -9.95 -15.68
N GLY A 7 -6.00 -8.78 -15.71
CA GLY A 7 -4.71 -8.59 -16.36
C GLY A 7 -3.74 -7.74 -15.53
N VAL A 8 -2.50 -7.65 -16.01
CA VAL A 8 -1.45 -6.84 -15.38
C VAL A 8 -0.80 -5.93 -16.42
N VAL A 9 -0.78 -4.62 -16.14
CA VAL A 9 -0.03 -3.61 -16.86
C VAL A 9 1.25 -3.30 -16.12
N GLY A 10 2.41 -3.51 -16.77
CA GLY A 10 3.73 -3.43 -16.17
C GLY A 10 4.09 -4.73 -15.44
N VAL A 11 4.84 -5.61 -16.10
CA VAL A 11 5.27 -6.91 -15.52
C VAL A 11 6.74 -6.89 -15.09
N GLY A 12 7.17 -5.79 -14.49
CA GLY A 12 8.43 -5.66 -13.75
C GLY A 12 8.44 -6.51 -12.48
N HIS A 13 9.24 -6.11 -11.47
CA HIS A 13 9.40 -6.88 -10.24
C HIS A 13 8.08 -7.13 -9.49
N ILE A 14 7.27 -6.08 -9.29
CA ILE A 14 5.98 -6.20 -8.57
C ILE A 14 4.92 -6.85 -9.46
N GLY A 15 4.77 -6.37 -10.70
CA GLY A 15 3.75 -6.90 -11.61
C GLY A 15 3.94 -8.37 -11.98
N SER A 16 5.18 -8.88 -12.01
CA SER A 16 5.42 -10.32 -12.19
C SER A 16 4.92 -11.16 -11.00
N ASN A 17 4.96 -10.61 -9.77
CA ASN A 17 4.34 -11.25 -8.61
C ASN A 17 2.81 -11.19 -8.67
N HIS A 18 2.22 -10.09 -9.16
CA HIS A 18 0.78 -10.04 -9.43
C HIS A 18 0.36 -11.09 -10.47
N ALA A 19 1.09 -11.20 -11.58
CA ALA A 19 0.82 -12.20 -12.62
C ALA A 19 0.87 -13.63 -12.05
N ARG A 20 1.90 -13.96 -11.26
CA ARG A 20 2.02 -15.26 -10.59
C ARG A 20 0.79 -15.55 -9.73
N LEU A 21 0.41 -14.61 -8.89
CA LEU A 21 -0.68 -14.80 -7.95
C LEU A 21 -2.05 -14.85 -8.63
N TYR A 22 -2.30 -14.04 -9.68
CA TYR A 22 -3.54 -14.15 -10.44
C TYR A 22 -3.68 -15.51 -11.12
N ALA A 23 -2.61 -16.10 -11.62
CA ALA A 23 -2.62 -17.45 -12.17
C ALA A 23 -2.92 -18.54 -11.10
N GLU A 24 -2.63 -18.27 -9.82
CA GLU A 24 -2.89 -19.17 -8.69
C GLU A 24 -4.29 -18.98 -8.06
N ILE A 25 -4.93 -17.81 -8.24
CA ILE A 25 -6.22 -17.49 -7.59
C ILE A 25 -7.39 -18.12 -8.36
N PRO A 26 -8.14 -19.07 -7.77
CA PRO A 26 -9.17 -19.81 -8.50
C PRO A 26 -10.33 -18.95 -9.02
N SER A 27 -10.64 -17.83 -8.38
CA SER A 27 -11.70 -16.89 -8.77
C SER A 27 -11.29 -15.93 -9.89
N ALA A 28 -9.99 -15.88 -10.26
CA ALA A 28 -9.48 -15.10 -11.37
C ALA A 28 -9.44 -15.93 -12.67
N ASP A 29 -9.65 -15.24 -13.79
CA ASP A 29 -9.26 -15.67 -15.12
C ASP A 29 -8.11 -14.76 -15.56
N PHE A 30 -6.86 -15.20 -15.37
CA PHE A 30 -5.69 -14.41 -15.72
C PHE A 30 -5.52 -14.37 -17.23
N SER A 31 -6.09 -13.34 -17.88
CA SER A 31 -6.31 -13.29 -19.32
C SER A 31 -5.17 -12.61 -20.07
N ALA A 32 -4.58 -11.53 -19.55
CA ALA A 32 -3.66 -10.72 -20.32
C ALA A 32 -2.56 -10.05 -19.50
N VAL A 33 -1.45 -9.78 -20.17
CA VAL A 33 -0.37 -8.90 -19.70
C VAL A 33 -0.02 -7.85 -20.75
N TYR A 34 0.40 -6.67 -20.29
CA TYR A 34 0.96 -5.62 -21.13
C TYR A 34 2.20 -5.01 -20.48
N ASP A 35 3.27 -4.86 -21.24
CA ASP A 35 4.48 -4.15 -20.84
C ASP A 35 5.06 -3.43 -22.05
N LEU A 36 5.63 -2.24 -21.86
CA LEU A 36 6.35 -1.54 -22.93
C LEU A 36 7.57 -2.34 -23.44
N ASP A 37 8.21 -3.11 -22.56
CA ASP A 37 9.17 -4.13 -22.92
C ASP A 37 8.42 -5.41 -23.35
N LEU A 38 8.16 -5.53 -24.65
CA LEU A 38 7.44 -6.67 -25.23
C LEU A 38 8.13 -8.01 -24.93
N ALA A 39 9.45 -8.05 -24.83
CA ALA A 39 10.16 -9.29 -24.51
C ALA A 39 9.85 -9.76 -23.10
N ARG A 40 9.78 -8.83 -22.14
CA ARG A 40 9.35 -9.08 -20.75
C ARG A 40 7.89 -9.51 -20.71
N GLY A 41 7.02 -8.78 -21.42
CA GLY A 41 5.60 -9.14 -21.55
C GLY A 41 5.42 -10.58 -22.04
N HIS A 42 6.08 -10.93 -23.14
CA HIS A 42 6.04 -12.30 -23.71
C HIS A 42 6.59 -13.37 -22.75
N ALA A 43 7.65 -13.06 -21.99
CA ALA A 43 8.21 -14.01 -21.03
C ALA A 43 7.20 -14.34 -19.92
N ILE A 44 6.54 -13.32 -19.36
CA ILE A 44 5.54 -13.49 -18.31
C ILE A 44 4.24 -14.09 -18.84
N GLY A 45 3.75 -13.65 -20.02
CA GLY A 45 2.56 -14.21 -20.64
C GLY A 45 2.68 -15.72 -20.86
N ARG A 46 3.80 -16.16 -21.49
CA ARG A 46 4.09 -17.60 -21.69
C ARG A 46 4.23 -18.38 -20.37
N LYS A 47 4.83 -17.76 -19.34
CA LYS A 47 5.06 -18.43 -18.05
C LYS A 47 3.76 -18.75 -17.32
N PHE A 48 2.75 -17.91 -17.46
CA PHE A 48 1.50 -18.00 -16.72
C PHE A 48 0.26 -18.18 -17.60
N ASP A 49 0.45 -18.58 -18.86
CA ASP A 49 -0.61 -18.87 -19.84
C ASP A 49 -1.57 -17.70 -20.06
N ALA A 50 -1.02 -16.48 -20.16
CA ALA A 50 -1.78 -15.27 -20.43
C ALA A 50 -1.39 -14.65 -21.78
N VAL A 51 -2.33 -13.99 -22.44
CA VAL A 51 -2.07 -13.31 -23.71
C VAL A 51 -1.21 -12.08 -23.47
N THR A 52 -0.18 -11.88 -24.30
CA THR A 52 0.60 -10.64 -24.30
C THR A 52 0.01 -9.66 -25.29
N ALA A 53 -0.60 -8.60 -24.78
CA ALA A 53 -1.13 -7.52 -25.62
C ALA A 53 0.00 -6.67 -26.23
N LYS A 54 -0.19 -6.21 -27.46
CA LYS A 54 0.78 -5.38 -28.20
C LYS A 54 0.63 -3.89 -27.89
N SER A 55 -0.53 -3.48 -27.34
CA SER A 55 -0.83 -2.11 -26.93
C SER A 55 -1.72 -2.11 -25.71
N LEU A 56 -1.79 -0.96 -25.02
CA LEU A 56 -2.72 -0.76 -23.91
C LEU A 56 -4.17 -0.91 -24.37
N ASP A 57 -4.51 -0.43 -25.57
CA ASP A 57 -5.86 -0.55 -26.13
C ASP A 57 -6.26 -2.02 -26.34
N GLU A 58 -5.38 -2.84 -26.89
CA GLU A 58 -5.61 -4.28 -27.06
C GLU A 58 -5.77 -4.98 -25.69
N PHE A 59 -4.93 -4.62 -24.70
CA PHE A 59 -5.03 -5.15 -23.36
C PHE A 59 -6.39 -4.85 -22.72
N ILE A 60 -6.88 -3.62 -22.87
CA ILE A 60 -8.15 -3.17 -22.27
C ILE A 60 -9.33 -4.03 -22.74
N GLU A 61 -9.36 -4.46 -24.00
CA GLU A 61 -10.43 -5.30 -24.55
C GLU A 61 -10.42 -6.74 -23.99
N MET A 62 -9.27 -7.18 -23.45
CA MET A 62 -9.09 -8.55 -22.95
C MET A 62 -9.49 -8.71 -21.48
N VAL A 63 -9.68 -7.62 -20.74
CA VAL A 63 -9.86 -7.67 -19.27
C VAL A 63 -11.13 -6.99 -18.81
N ASP A 64 -11.64 -7.41 -17.64
CA ASP A 64 -12.69 -6.75 -16.89
C ASP A 64 -12.10 -5.94 -15.73
N ALA A 65 -10.94 -6.36 -15.23
CA ALA A 65 -10.19 -5.71 -14.17
C ALA A 65 -8.69 -5.82 -14.40
N ALA A 66 -7.91 -4.88 -13.88
CA ALA A 66 -6.46 -4.87 -14.07
C ALA A 66 -5.68 -4.41 -12.82
N SER A 67 -4.46 -4.98 -12.66
CA SER A 67 -3.42 -4.36 -11.83
C SER A 67 -2.55 -3.45 -12.67
N VAL A 68 -2.31 -2.23 -12.18
CA VAL A 68 -1.35 -1.26 -12.73
C VAL A 68 -0.12 -1.28 -11.82
N ALA A 69 0.98 -1.85 -12.31
CA ALA A 69 2.26 -2.02 -11.60
C ALA A 69 3.44 -1.46 -12.42
N THR A 70 3.18 -0.36 -13.10
CA THR A 70 4.13 0.43 -13.89
C THR A 70 4.93 1.38 -12.97
N PRO A 71 5.91 2.14 -13.47
CA PRO A 71 6.50 3.24 -12.70
C PRO A 71 5.46 4.30 -12.29
N THR A 72 5.60 4.87 -11.09
CA THR A 72 4.62 5.78 -10.48
C THR A 72 4.21 6.94 -11.38
N ASN A 73 5.16 7.53 -12.11
CA ASN A 73 4.92 8.65 -13.03
C ASN A 73 4.02 8.29 -14.23
N THR A 74 3.71 7.03 -14.43
CA THR A 74 2.81 6.54 -15.50
C THR A 74 1.47 6.03 -14.95
N HIS A 75 1.32 5.95 -13.63
CA HIS A 75 0.09 5.42 -13.00
C HIS A 75 -1.15 6.18 -13.45
N TYR A 76 -1.09 7.52 -13.44
CA TYR A 76 -2.23 8.36 -13.79
C TYR A 76 -2.75 8.07 -15.20
N GLU A 77 -1.90 8.16 -16.22
CA GLU A 77 -2.31 8.01 -17.62
C GLU A 77 -2.85 6.59 -17.89
N VAL A 78 -2.18 5.56 -17.35
CA VAL A 78 -2.61 4.17 -17.52
C VAL A 78 -3.93 3.92 -16.79
N ALA A 79 -4.05 4.35 -15.53
CA ALA A 79 -5.26 4.14 -14.72
C ALA A 79 -6.45 4.91 -15.31
N ARG A 80 -6.26 6.17 -15.72
CA ARG A 80 -7.27 6.98 -16.37
C ARG A 80 -7.82 6.32 -17.63
N SER A 81 -6.93 5.79 -18.50
CA SER A 81 -7.32 5.12 -19.72
C SER A 81 -8.16 3.87 -19.47
N LEU A 82 -7.83 3.09 -18.45
CA LEU A 82 -8.57 1.90 -18.04
C LEU A 82 -9.92 2.24 -17.40
N LEU A 83 -9.95 3.19 -16.45
CA LEU A 83 -11.18 3.64 -15.79
C LEU A 83 -12.18 4.25 -16.79
N ALA A 84 -11.71 5.06 -17.73
CA ALA A 84 -12.55 5.64 -18.77
C ALA A 84 -13.23 4.59 -19.67
N ARG A 85 -12.66 3.39 -19.74
CA ARG A 85 -13.24 2.25 -20.48
C ARG A 85 -13.91 1.22 -19.57
N GLY A 86 -14.29 1.61 -18.36
CA GLY A 86 -15.10 0.80 -17.46
C GLY A 86 -14.37 -0.39 -16.83
N LYS A 87 -13.05 -0.31 -16.60
CA LYS A 87 -12.29 -1.40 -15.97
C LYS A 87 -12.07 -1.12 -14.49
N HIS A 88 -12.29 -2.14 -13.64
CA HIS A 88 -11.92 -2.08 -12.23
C HIS A 88 -10.40 -2.11 -12.07
N LEU A 89 -9.85 -1.36 -11.12
CA LEU A 89 -8.39 -1.24 -10.98
C LEU A 89 -7.88 -1.53 -9.57
N LEU A 90 -6.73 -2.20 -9.55
CA LEU A 90 -5.76 -2.15 -8.47
C LEU A 90 -4.53 -1.39 -9.00
N VAL A 91 -4.23 -0.24 -8.42
CA VAL A 91 -3.05 0.56 -8.77
C VAL A 91 -2.02 0.43 -7.65
N GLU A 92 -0.75 0.16 -8.00
CA GLU A 92 0.33 0.10 -7.00
C GLU A 92 0.56 1.47 -6.33
N LYS A 93 1.14 1.42 -5.15
CA LYS A 93 1.46 2.64 -4.37
C LYS A 93 2.72 3.37 -4.93
N PRO A 94 2.77 4.69 -4.77
CA PRO A 94 1.65 5.58 -4.48
C PRO A 94 0.64 5.59 -5.63
N ILE A 95 -0.61 5.95 -5.35
CA ILE A 95 -1.68 5.97 -6.39
C ILE A 95 -1.25 6.77 -7.62
N THR A 96 -0.62 7.92 -7.41
CA THR A 96 0.03 8.77 -8.42
C THR A 96 1.20 9.54 -7.77
N ASP A 97 1.94 10.29 -8.54
CA ASP A 97 2.96 11.24 -8.08
C ASP A 97 2.40 12.63 -7.73
N ASN A 98 1.12 12.84 -7.96
CA ASN A 98 0.43 14.12 -7.79
C ASN A 98 -0.95 13.95 -7.15
N THR A 99 -1.25 14.71 -6.12
CA THR A 99 -2.52 14.62 -5.36
C THR A 99 -3.75 14.99 -6.18
N ALA A 100 -3.62 15.95 -7.12
CA ALA A 100 -4.74 16.34 -8.01
C ALA A 100 -5.08 15.19 -8.97
N TYR A 101 -4.08 14.50 -9.52
CA TYR A 101 -4.28 13.31 -10.34
C TYR A 101 -4.92 12.18 -9.55
N ALA A 102 -4.52 11.99 -8.30
CA ALA A 102 -5.13 11.00 -7.42
C ALA A 102 -6.64 11.28 -7.22
N ALA A 103 -7.01 12.53 -6.93
CA ALA A 103 -8.40 12.95 -6.79
C ALA A 103 -9.20 12.72 -8.08
N GLU A 104 -8.66 13.06 -9.25
CA GLU A 104 -9.31 12.81 -10.54
C GLU A 104 -9.59 11.31 -10.78
N LEU A 105 -8.64 10.44 -10.47
CA LEU A 105 -8.85 8.99 -10.60
C LEU A 105 -9.93 8.48 -9.63
N VAL A 106 -10.00 9.01 -8.41
CA VAL A 106 -11.04 8.68 -7.43
C VAL A 106 -12.42 9.09 -7.96
N ASP A 107 -12.55 10.32 -8.45
CA ASP A 107 -13.80 10.85 -9.01
C ASP A 107 -14.24 10.06 -10.26
N LEU A 108 -13.29 9.74 -11.14
CA LEU A 108 -13.56 8.97 -12.36
C LEU A 108 -14.02 7.55 -12.02
N ALA A 109 -13.40 6.89 -11.04
CA ALA A 109 -13.81 5.56 -10.59
C ALA A 109 -15.21 5.60 -9.96
N ALA A 110 -15.47 6.56 -9.06
CA ALA A 110 -16.76 6.73 -8.41
C ALA A 110 -17.87 7.05 -9.43
N GLY A 111 -17.62 7.96 -10.36
CA GLY A 111 -18.58 8.35 -11.40
C GLY A 111 -18.98 7.22 -12.35
N ASN A 112 -18.11 6.22 -12.52
CA ASN A 112 -18.39 5.04 -13.34
C ASN A 112 -18.80 3.80 -12.52
N GLY A 113 -18.94 3.90 -11.20
CA GLY A 113 -19.27 2.75 -10.32
C GLY A 113 -18.17 1.67 -10.31
N LEU A 114 -16.92 2.06 -10.47
CA LEU A 114 -15.78 1.15 -10.58
C LEU A 114 -15.04 1.03 -9.25
N VAL A 115 -14.48 -0.15 -9.00
CA VAL A 115 -13.57 -0.38 -7.89
C VAL A 115 -12.20 0.18 -8.23
N LEU A 116 -11.69 1.07 -7.38
CA LEU A 116 -10.33 1.56 -7.39
C LEU A 116 -9.67 1.20 -6.05
N GLN A 117 -8.90 0.11 -6.04
CA GLN A 117 -8.10 -0.33 -4.90
C GLN A 117 -6.65 0.10 -5.08
N ILE A 118 -5.98 0.47 -3.99
CA ILE A 118 -4.57 0.87 -4.04
C ILE A 118 -3.68 -0.12 -3.30
N GLY A 119 -2.49 -0.34 -3.86
CA GLY A 119 -1.52 -1.36 -3.49
C GLY A 119 -0.80 -1.13 -2.15
N HIS A 120 -1.49 -0.66 -1.10
CA HIS A 120 -0.94 -0.62 0.25
C HIS A 120 -1.00 -2.02 0.89
N VAL A 121 -0.11 -2.88 0.45
CA VAL A 121 -0.07 -4.32 0.79
C VAL A 121 -0.05 -4.60 2.30
N GLU A 122 0.54 -3.70 3.09
CA GLU A 122 0.59 -3.88 4.56
C GLU A 122 -0.81 -3.93 5.19
N ARG A 123 -1.83 -3.29 4.61
CA ARG A 123 -3.22 -3.38 5.09
C ARG A 123 -3.80 -4.79 4.99
N PHE A 124 -3.18 -5.65 4.20
CA PHE A 124 -3.54 -7.06 4.04
C PHE A 124 -2.63 -7.99 4.84
N ASN A 125 -1.67 -7.44 5.58
CA ASN A 125 -0.83 -8.21 6.46
C ASN A 125 -1.67 -8.78 7.63
N PRO A 126 -1.60 -10.08 7.91
CA PRO A 126 -2.36 -10.70 9.00
C PRO A 126 -2.15 -10.06 10.37
N VAL A 127 -0.97 -9.48 10.59
CA VAL A 127 -0.63 -8.72 11.81
C VAL A 127 -1.61 -7.59 12.07
N LEU A 128 -2.02 -6.85 11.02
CA LEU A 128 -2.95 -5.73 11.19
C LEU A 128 -4.36 -6.21 11.51
N SER A 129 -4.82 -7.30 10.90
CA SER A 129 -6.11 -7.89 11.24
C SER A 129 -6.17 -8.37 12.69
N ALA A 130 -5.03 -8.85 13.21
CA ALA A 130 -4.90 -9.21 14.62
C ALA A 130 -4.89 -7.99 15.54
N LEU A 131 -4.21 -6.89 15.13
CA LEU A 131 -4.22 -5.62 15.86
C LEU A 131 -5.62 -5.02 15.96
N GLU A 132 -6.36 -4.98 14.85
CA GLU A 132 -7.72 -4.41 14.78
C GLU A 132 -8.67 -5.00 15.83
N LYS A 133 -8.52 -6.29 16.18
CA LYS A 133 -9.34 -6.97 17.20
C LYS A 133 -9.09 -6.46 18.62
N HIS A 134 -7.95 -5.83 18.86
CA HIS A 134 -7.51 -5.40 20.18
C HIS A 134 -7.37 -3.88 20.30
N LEU A 135 -7.54 -3.18 19.18
CA LEU A 135 -7.45 -1.73 19.12
C LEU A 135 -8.71 -1.10 19.65
N THR A 136 -8.55 -0.17 20.59
CA THR A 136 -9.65 0.64 21.14
C THR A 136 -9.43 2.11 20.80
N HIS A 137 -8.71 2.85 21.65
CA HIS A 137 -8.41 4.27 21.47
C HIS A 137 -6.90 4.47 21.54
N PRO A 138 -6.18 4.43 20.41
CA PRO A 138 -4.74 4.66 20.41
C PRO A 138 -4.42 6.07 20.92
N ARG A 139 -3.52 6.15 21.93
CA ARG A 139 -3.03 7.40 22.49
C ARG A 139 -1.67 7.77 21.93
N PHE A 140 -0.85 6.74 21.67
CA PHE A 140 0.45 6.91 21.09
C PHE A 140 0.78 5.74 20.15
N ILE A 141 1.35 6.05 18.98
CA ILE A 141 1.79 5.07 17.99
C ILE A 141 3.26 5.34 17.67
N GLU A 142 4.05 4.27 17.59
CA GLU A 142 5.39 4.28 17.04
C GLU A 142 5.46 3.33 15.85
N ALA A 143 5.90 3.80 14.70
CA ALA A 143 6.15 2.98 13.53
C ALA A 143 7.60 3.13 13.07
N HIS A 144 8.25 1.99 12.79
CA HIS A 144 9.61 1.94 12.29
C HIS A 144 9.70 1.07 11.05
N ARG A 145 10.21 1.65 9.97
CA ARG A 145 10.48 0.97 8.71
C ARG A 145 11.90 1.25 8.27
N LEU A 146 12.77 0.32 8.59
CA LEU A 146 14.21 0.42 8.34
C LEU A 146 14.63 -0.64 7.32
N SER A 147 15.50 -0.27 6.39
CA SER A 147 16.09 -1.20 5.42
C SER A 147 17.50 -0.76 5.02
N PRO A 148 18.35 -1.72 4.56
CA PRO A 148 19.56 -1.37 3.85
C PRO A 148 19.29 -0.58 2.57
N TYR A 149 20.29 0.11 2.09
CA TYR A 149 20.20 0.92 0.88
C TYR A 149 19.86 0.05 -0.34
N PRO A 150 18.79 0.37 -1.08
CA PRO A 150 18.37 -0.41 -2.23
C PRO A 150 19.16 -0.01 -3.48
N GLU A 151 19.32 -0.93 -4.42
CA GLU A 151 19.88 -0.63 -5.75
C GLU A 151 18.88 0.09 -6.68
N ARG A 152 17.64 0.28 -6.23
CA ARG A 152 16.52 0.80 -7.04
C ARG A 152 15.67 1.78 -6.22
N SER A 153 14.87 2.60 -6.91
CA SER A 153 13.92 3.57 -6.30
C SER A 153 14.60 4.62 -5.42
N THR A 154 15.76 5.11 -5.88
CA THR A 154 16.52 6.19 -5.21
C THR A 154 16.22 7.57 -5.78
N ASP A 155 15.33 7.65 -6.75
CA ASP A 155 14.83 8.85 -7.41
C ASP A 155 13.80 9.62 -6.57
N ILE A 156 13.12 8.95 -5.65
CA ILE A 156 12.16 9.54 -4.70
C ILE A 156 12.66 9.41 -3.26
N GLY A 157 12.20 10.31 -2.37
CA GLY A 157 12.53 10.27 -0.95
C GLY A 157 11.87 9.11 -0.20
N VAL A 158 12.43 8.79 0.96
CA VAL A 158 11.98 7.67 1.81
C VAL A 158 10.56 7.88 2.36
N VAL A 159 10.08 9.12 2.40
CA VAL A 159 8.70 9.41 2.83
C VAL A 159 7.68 8.82 1.84
N LEU A 160 7.83 9.10 0.56
CA LEU A 160 6.94 8.61 -0.49
C LEU A 160 7.17 7.13 -0.83
N ASP A 161 8.39 6.61 -0.63
CA ASP A 161 8.66 5.20 -0.92
C ASP A 161 8.28 4.27 0.25
N LEU A 162 8.71 4.59 1.47
CA LEU A 162 8.58 3.70 2.62
C LEU A 162 7.56 4.19 3.66
N MET A 163 7.65 5.47 4.08
CA MET A 163 6.82 5.98 5.17
C MET A 163 5.33 5.95 4.83
N ILE A 164 4.96 6.17 3.58
CA ILE A 164 3.57 6.20 3.11
C ILE A 164 2.78 4.93 3.49
N HIS A 165 3.43 3.78 3.60
CA HIS A 165 2.78 2.55 4.04
C HIS A 165 2.32 2.63 5.51
N ASP A 166 3.17 3.21 6.36
CA ASP A 166 2.85 3.35 7.79
C ASP A 166 1.89 4.51 8.02
N LEU A 167 1.98 5.58 7.20
CA LEU A 167 1.02 6.69 7.23
C LEU A 167 -0.40 6.22 6.93
N GLU A 168 -0.58 5.39 5.90
CA GLU A 168 -1.89 4.83 5.53
C GLU A 168 -2.47 3.98 6.68
N VAL A 169 -1.66 3.11 7.29
CA VAL A 169 -2.05 2.30 8.44
C VAL A 169 -2.44 3.16 9.63
N ILE A 170 -1.67 4.20 9.95
CA ILE A 170 -1.92 5.11 11.08
C ILE A 170 -3.21 5.89 10.86
N LEU A 171 -3.44 6.46 9.67
CA LEU A 171 -4.68 7.16 9.34
C LEU A 171 -5.90 6.23 9.51
N HIS A 172 -5.79 4.99 9.06
CA HIS A 172 -6.85 3.99 9.24
C HIS A 172 -7.17 3.69 10.72
N PHE A 173 -6.17 3.63 11.59
CA PHE A 173 -6.36 3.30 13.00
C PHE A 173 -6.80 4.49 13.83
N VAL A 174 -6.26 5.67 13.57
CA VAL A 174 -6.54 6.86 14.39
C VAL A 174 -7.88 7.49 14.04
N ARG A 175 -8.28 7.48 12.77
CA ARG A 175 -9.58 8.00 12.27
C ARG A 175 -9.91 9.40 12.76
N SER A 176 -8.92 10.27 12.75
CA SER A 176 -9.03 11.67 13.17
C SER A 176 -8.17 12.54 12.27
N PRO A 177 -8.53 13.79 12.00
CA PRO A 177 -7.70 14.70 11.23
C PRO A 177 -6.35 14.93 11.91
N VAL A 178 -5.31 15.14 11.07
CA VAL A 178 -3.99 15.55 11.55
C VAL A 178 -4.02 17.04 11.88
N GLN A 179 -3.76 17.40 13.14
CA GLN A 179 -3.74 18.77 13.65
C GLN A 179 -2.41 19.46 13.38
N SER A 180 -1.28 18.74 13.57
CA SER A 180 0.06 19.28 13.33
C SER A 180 1.05 18.20 12.98
N ILE A 181 2.08 18.61 12.23
CA ILE A 181 3.17 17.77 11.73
C ILE A 181 4.48 18.44 12.09
N ASP A 182 5.38 17.69 12.72
CA ASP A 182 6.79 18.03 12.91
C ASP A 182 7.61 16.96 12.21
N ALA A 183 8.51 17.34 11.29
CA ALA A 183 9.20 16.39 10.44
C ALA A 183 10.65 16.82 10.17
N VAL A 184 11.52 15.82 10.13
CA VAL A 184 12.93 15.96 9.73
C VAL A 184 13.29 14.85 8.76
N GLY A 185 14.11 15.20 7.77
CA GLY A 185 14.65 14.25 6.79
C GLY A 185 16.05 14.63 6.39
N VAL A 186 16.87 13.63 6.09
CA VAL A 186 18.28 13.83 5.74
C VAL A 186 18.63 13.05 4.48
N PRO A 187 19.11 13.71 3.42
CA PRO A 187 19.70 13.08 2.25
C PRO A 187 21.16 12.72 2.56
N VAL A 188 21.46 11.43 2.70
CA VAL A 188 22.79 10.92 3.03
C VAL A 188 23.51 10.38 1.80
N LEU A 189 22.84 9.58 1.00
CA LEU A 189 23.40 8.91 -0.19
C LEU A 189 22.69 9.30 -1.48
N SER A 190 21.44 9.75 -1.42
CA SER A 190 20.64 10.12 -2.58
C SER A 190 20.24 11.60 -2.56
N ARG A 191 19.55 12.07 -3.61
CA ARG A 191 19.10 13.48 -3.71
C ARG A 191 17.91 13.80 -2.79
N GLY A 192 17.03 12.81 -2.55
CA GLY A 192 15.94 12.92 -1.58
C GLY A 192 16.36 12.40 -0.21
N GLU A 193 15.51 12.57 0.78
CA GLU A 193 15.76 12.06 2.13
C GLU A 193 15.91 10.51 2.14
N ASP A 194 17.00 10.02 2.74
CA ASP A 194 17.29 8.60 2.93
C ASP A 194 16.84 8.09 4.29
N ILE A 195 16.67 9.01 5.23
CA ILE A 195 16.05 8.82 6.53
C ILE A 195 15.11 9.98 6.81
N ALA A 196 13.92 9.68 7.33
CA ALA A 196 12.96 10.67 7.78
C ALA A 196 12.27 10.23 9.07
N ASN A 197 11.99 11.22 9.92
CA ASN A 197 11.10 11.05 11.07
C ASN A 197 9.99 12.09 10.97
N ALA A 198 8.75 11.66 11.26
CA ALA A 198 7.61 12.54 11.35
C ALA A 198 6.86 12.28 12.67
N ARG A 199 6.55 13.37 13.38
CA ARG A 199 5.66 13.37 14.54
C ARG A 199 4.34 14.00 14.15
N LEU A 200 3.28 13.21 14.21
CA LEU A 200 1.92 13.60 13.86
C LEU A 200 1.12 13.78 15.15
N ARG A 201 0.42 14.89 15.29
CA ARG A 201 -0.58 15.11 16.34
C ARG A 201 -1.95 15.11 15.69
N PHE A 202 -2.87 14.33 16.22
CA PHE A 202 -4.25 14.24 15.76
C PHE A 202 -5.20 15.04 16.66
N GLU A 203 -6.33 15.49 16.11
CA GLU A 203 -7.33 16.27 16.84
C GLU A 203 -7.92 15.50 18.03
N ASN A 204 -8.03 14.16 17.94
CA ASN A 204 -8.48 13.30 19.06
C ASN A 204 -7.42 13.12 20.16
N GLY A 205 -6.27 13.81 20.05
CA GLY A 205 -5.17 13.77 21.03
C GLY A 205 -4.19 12.63 20.83
N CYS A 206 -4.39 11.72 19.87
CA CYS A 206 -3.41 10.70 19.53
C CYS A 206 -2.14 11.34 18.96
N ILE A 207 -1.00 10.76 19.26
CA ILE A 207 0.30 11.14 18.67
C ILE A 207 0.91 9.93 17.98
N ALA A 208 1.45 10.12 16.77
CA ALA A 208 2.21 9.09 16.09
C ALA A 208 3.61 9.58 15.77
N ASN A 209 4.62 8.76 16.06
CA ASN A 209 5.99 8.93 15.60
C ASN A 209 6.28 7.88 14.53
N VAL A 210 6.71 8.33 13.36
CA VAL A 210 6.98 7.46 12.21
C VAL A 210 8.41 7.68 11.76
N THR A 211 9.21 6.62 11.75
CA THR A 211 10.59 6.65 11.28
C THR A 211 10.76 5.71 10.11
N SER A 212 11.26 6.22 9.00
CA SER A 212 11.58 5.41 7.83
C SER A 212 13.01 5.70 7.37
N SER A 213 13.76 4.63 7.08
CA SER A 213 15.16 4.73 6.62
C SER A 213 15.45 3.64 5.59
N ARG A 214 16.19 4.02 4.55
CA ARG A 214 16.74 3.10 3.55
C ARG A 214 18.26 2.96 3.63
N ILE A 215 18.87 3.45 4.73
CA ILE A 215 20.33 3.40 4.96
C ILE A 215 20.69 2.70 6.27
N SER A 216 19.74 2.00 6.88
CA SER A 216 19.96 1.23 8.11
C SER A 216 20.52 -0.15 7.79
N PRO A 217 21.51 -0.65 8.55
CA PRO A 217 22.07 -1.99 8.31
C PRO A 217 21.07 -3.11 8.58
N GLU A 218 20.18 -2.92 9.55
CA GLU A 218 19.12 -3.87 9.87
C GLU A 218 17.83 -3.64 9.05
N ARG A 219 17.05 -4.71 8.90
CA ARG A 219 15.67 -4.63 8.40
C ARG A 219 14.70 -4.67 9.56
N MET A 220 13.85 -3.66 9.68
CA MET A 220 12.81 -3.57 10.70
C MET A 220 11.51 -3.06 10.08
N ARG A 221 10.40 -3.73 10.38
CA ARG A 221 9.04 -3.27 10.03
C ARG A 221 8.15 -3.53 11.21
N LYS A 222 8.05 -2.55 12.11
CA LYS A 222 7.33 -2.70 13.38
C LYS A 222 6.40 -1.53 13.63
N ILE A 223 5.25 -1.85 14.22
CA ILE A 223 4.33 -0.87 14.78
C ILE A 223 4.05 -1.19 16.23
N ARG A 224 4.03 -0.18 17.07
CA ARG A 224 3.68 -0.23 18.48
C ARG A 224 2.54 0.72 18.76
N VAL A 225 1.51 0.24 19.42
CA VAL A 225 0.34 1.04 19.76
C VAL A 225 0.13 1.01 21.26
N PHE A 226 0.06 2.18 21.85
CA PHE A 226 -0.20 2.40 23.27
C PHE A 226 -1.59 2.97 23.44
N GLN A 227 -2.39 2.31 24.24
CA GLN A 227 -3.75 2.71 24.63
C GLN A 227 -3.91 2.53 26.15
N GLU A 228 -5.02 2.96 26.74
CA GLU A 228 -5.16 2.98 28.22
C GLU A 228 -5.01 1.59 28.86
N ASP A 229 -5.53 0.56 28.22
CA ASP A 229 -5.63 -0.80 28.75
C ASP A 229 -4.58 -1.77 28.22
N ALA A 230 -3.83 -1.38 27.16
CA ALA A 230 -2.90 -2.26 26.52
C ALA A 230 -1.76 -1.52 25.79
N TYR A 231 -0.63 -2.22 25.72
CA TYR A 231 0.45 -1.96 24.76
C TYR A 231 0.54 -3.12 23.78
N LEU A 232 0.47 -2.80 22.50
CA LEU A 232 0.56 -3.77 21.40
C LEU A 232 1.86 -3.54 20.63
N SER A 233 2.61 -4.62 20.40
CA SER A 233 3.87 -4.60 19.64
C SER A 233 3.79 -5.62 18.52
N LEU A 234 3.88 -5.17 17.27
CA LEU A 234 3.70 -6.00 16.09
C LEU A 234 4.87 -5.87 15.14
N ASP A 235 5.25 -7.00 14.56
CA ASP A 235 6.29 -7.13 13.56
C ASP A 235 5.68 -7.62 12.24
N TYR A 236 5.64 -6.73 11.24
CA TYR A 236 5.08 -7.02 9.92
C TYR A 236 5.89 -8.09 9.16
N GLN A 237 7.22 -8.03 9.30
CA GLN A 237 8.12 -8.90 8.56
C GLN A 237 8.02 -10.34 9.04
N ASN A 238 7.97 -10.54 10.37
CA ASN A 238 7.90 -11.85 10.99
C ASN A 238 6.46 -12.33 11.19
N GLN A 239 5.47 -11.50 10.86
CA GLN A 239 4.05 -11.73 11.13
C GLN A 239 3.84 -12.25 12.54
N SER A 240 4.30 -11.47 13.51
CA SER A 240 4.22 -11.80 14.93
C SER A 240 3.83 -10.60 15.76
N GLY A 241 3.26 -10.82 16.94
CA GLY A 241 2.85 -9.74 17.81
C GLY A 241 2.68 -10.15 19.26
N GLU A 242 2.69 -9.15 20.12
CA GLU A 242 2.53 -9.29 21.55
C GLU A 242 1.63 -8.19 22.09
N ILE A 243 0.83 -8.57 23.08
CA ILE A 243 -0.04 -7.64 23.82
C ILE A 243 0.37 -7.68 25.27
N TYR A 244 0.59 -6.51 25.83
CA TYR A 244 0.90 -6.30 27.24
C TYR A 244 -0.29 -5.63 27.90
N ARG A 245 -0.82 -6.22 28.97
CA ARG A 245 -1.95 -5.68 29.75
C ARG A 245 -1.64 -5.75 31.24
N ARG A 246 -2.24 -4.83 31.98
CA ARG A 246 -2.24 -4.89 33.44
C ARG A 246 -3.24 -5.95 33.91
N SER A 247 -2.76 -6.90 34.74
CA SER A 247 -3.58 -7.93 35.35
C SER A 247 -3.11 -8.18 36.78
N GLY A 248 -3.99 -7.96 37.79
CA GLY A 248 -3.68 -8.20 39.20
C GLY A 248 -2.43 -7.45 39.71
N GLY A 249 -2.17 -6.22 39.24
CA GLY A 249 -0.99 -5.43 39.63
C GLY A 249 0.31 -5.82 38.91
N ARG A 250 0.27 -6.78 38.00
CA ARG A 250 1.41 -7.23 37.18
C ARG A 250 1.17 -6.97 35.70
N ILE A 251 2.22 -6.99 34.89
CA ILE A 251 2.12 -6.94 33.43
C ILE A 251 1.99 -8.37 32.92
N ALA A 252 0.83 -8.68 32.34
CA ALA A 252 0.63 -9.91 31.58
C ALA A 252 1.08 -9.67 30.13
N ARG A 253 1.92 -10.59 29.60
CA ARG A 253 2.39 -10.60 28.21
C ARG A 253 1.76 -11.80 27.50
N ASN A 254 1.02 -11.52 26.43
CA ASN A 254 0.39 -12.55 25.63
C ASN A 254 0.86 -12.43 24.18
N LYS A 255 1.17 -13.56 23.54
CA LYS A 255 1.41 -13.58 22.10
C LYS A 255 0.08 -13.41 21.37
N VAL A 256 0.11 -12.65 20.28
CA VAL A 256 -1.02 -12.56 19.34
C VAL A 256 -0.96 -13.76 18.43
N GLU A 257 -2.06 -14.51 18.37
CA GLU A 257 -2.19 -15.58 17.38
C GLU A 257 -2.40 -14.98 16.00
N ILE A 258 -1.51 -15.31 15.08
CA ILE A 258 -1.50 -14.81 13.71
C ILE A 258 -1.33 -15.99 12.77
N GLU A 259 -2.34 -16.24 11.97
CA GLU A 259 -2.24 -17.17 10.85
C GLU A 259 -1.45 -16.50 9.72
N ARG A 260 -0.28 -17.06 9.41
CA ARG A 260 0.62 -16.49 8.43
C ARG A 260 0.11 -16.72 7.03
N GLU A 261 0.03 -15.65 6.25
CA GLU A 261 -0.39 -15.65 4.86
C GLU A 261 0.46 -14.68 4.03
N GLU A 262 0.45 -14.85 2.72
CA GLU A 262 1.10 -13.91 1.80
C GLU A 262 0.21 -12.64 1.65
N PRO A 263 0.64 -11.46 2.16
CA PRO A 263 -0.20 -10.25 2.13
C PRO A 263 -0.62 -9.84 0.72
N LEU A 264 0.27 -10.00 -0.27
CA LEU A 264 -0.02 -9.67 -1.66
C LEU A 264 -1.14 -10.57 -2.23
N LYS A 265 -1.14 -11.85 -1.89
CA LYS A 265 -2.21 -12.77 -2.30
C LYS A 265 -3.56 -12.34 -1.74
N ARG A 266 -3.60 -11.98 -0.45
CA ARG A 266 -4.81 -11.46 0.20
C ARG A 266 -5.30 -10.17 -0.45
N GLN A 267 -4.40 -9.27 -0.81
CA GLN A 267 -4.70 -8.02 -1.52
C GLN A 267 -5.38 -8.30 -2.86
N LEU A 268 -4.81 -9.19 -3.68
CA LEU A 268 -5.35 -9.53 -4.98
C LEU A 268 -6.69 -10.27 -4.89
N MET A 269 -6.84 -11.19 -3.93
CA MET A 269 -8.12 -11.85 -3.67
C MET A 269 -9.20 -10.86 -3.26
N SER A 270 -8.87 -9.90 -2.37
CA SER A 270 -9.78 -8.82 -1.98
C SER A 270 -10.20 -7.95 -3.16
N PHE A 271 -9.25 -7.61 -4.04
CA PHE A 271 -9.55 -6.84 -5.25
C PHE A 271 -10.53 -7.56 -6.18
N ILE A 272 -10.28 -8.84 -6.46
CA ILE A 272 -11.17 -9.67 -7.30
C ILE A 272 -12.57 -9.75 -6.69
N ASP A 273 -12.65 -9.95 -5.38
CA ASP A 273 -13.92 -10.02 -4.68
C ASP A 273 -14.68 -8.68 -4.75
N CYS A 274 -14.01 -7.56 -4.48
CA CYS A 274 -14.61 -6.23 -4.60
C CYS A 274 -15.05 -5.93 -6.04
N ALA A 275 -14.22 -6.21 -7.04
CA ALA A 275 -14.55 -6.00 -8.45
C ALA A 275 -15.72 -6.88 -8.92
N SER A 276 -15.88 -8.08 -8.36
CA SER A 276 -16.98 -8.99 -8.71
C SER A 276 -18.29 -8.65 -8.00
N THR A 277 -18.25 -7.99 -6.84
CA THR A 277 -19.42 -7.75 -5.98
C THR A 277 -19.84 -6.29 -5.88
N GLY A 278 -19.00 -5.35 -6.36
CA GLY A 278 -19.20 -3.91 -6.19
C GLY A 278 -18.95 -3.40 -4.76
N ARG A 279 -18.37 -4.23 -3.88
CA ARG A 279 -18.05 -3.81 -2.50
C ARG A 279 -16.89 -2.83 -2.49
N GLU A 280 -16.91 -1.91 -1.53
CA GLU A 280 -15.80 -0.99 -1.31
C GLU A 280 -14.51 -1.75 -0.95
N PRO A 281 -13.36 -1.42 -1.57
CA PRO A 281 -12.10 -2.06 -1.26
C PRO A 281 -11.56 -1.62 0.10
N ARG A 282 -10.80 -2.52 0.76
CA ARG A 282 -10.18 -2.28 2.07
C ARG A 282 -9.25 -1.06 2.07
N VAL A 283 -8.61 -0.77 0.94
CA VAL A 283 -7.83 0.45 0.70
C VAL A 283 -8.35 1.07 -0.59
N SER A 284 -9.30 1.98 -0.46
CA SER A 284 -9.87 2.71 -1.58
C SER A 284 -8.93 3.80 -2.09
N GLY A 285 -9.20 4.31 -3.30
CA GLY A 285 -8.49 5.47 -3.83
C GLY A 285 -8.54 6.67 -2.89
N PHE A 286 -9.68 6.90 -2.22
CA PHE A 286 -9.84 7.99 -1.25
C PHE A 286 -8.86 7.88 -0.06
N GLN A 287 -8.76 6.69 0.55
CA GLN A 287 -7.85 6.46 1.68
C GLN A 287 -6.39 6.61 1.27
N ALA A 288 -6.03 6.10 0.09
CA ALA A 288 -4.68 6.24 -0.43
C ALA A 288 -4.32 7.68 -0.83
N THR A 289 -5.29 8.46 -1.32
CA THR A 289 -5.09 9.89 -1.59
C THR A 289 -4.79 10.65 -0.30
N ALA A 290 -5.52 10.39 0.79
CA ALA A 290 -5.23 11.00 2.09
C ALA A 290 -3.82 10.64 2.61
N ALA A 291 -3.36 9.40 2.40
CA ALA A 291 -1.99 9.01 2.75
C ALA A 291 -0.93 9.70 1.87
N LEU A 292 -1.21 9.88 0.58
CA LEU A 292 -0.36 10.61 -0.35
C LEU A 292 -0.28 12.11 0.03
N GLU A 293 -1.40 12.75 0.32
CA GLU A 293 -1.45 14.15 0.77
C GLU A 293 -0.61 14.37 2.02
N LEU A 294 -0.74 13.48 3.02
CA LEU A 294 0.05 13.53 4.23
C LEU A 294 1.55 13.33 3.94
N ALA A 295 1.91 12.39 3.09
CA ALA A 295 3.30 12.15 2.70
C ALA A 295 3.91 13.36 1.96
N VAL A 296 3.16 13.99 1.05
CA VAL A 296 3.58 15.21 0.34
C VAL A 296 3.77 16.36 1.31
N GLU A 297 2.86 16.53 2.28
CA GLU A 297 2.97 17.59 3.29
C GLU A 297 4.21 17.38 4.19
N ILE A 298 4.48 16.13 4.61
CA ILE A 298 5.70 15.80 5.36
C ILE A 298 6.95 16.15 4.55
N THR A 299 7.00 15.77 3.26
CA THR A 299 8.14 16.07 2.39
C THR A 299 8.35 17.59 2.23
N LYS A 300 7.27 18.37 2.08
CA LYS A 300 7.35 19.84 2.02
C LYS A 300 7.90 20.43 3.30
N ARG A 301 7.49 19.95 4.48
CA ARG A 301 8.02 20.44 5.77
C ARG A 301 9.49 20.11 5.95
N ILE A 302 9.94 18.93 5.54
CA ILE A 302 11.34 18.56 5.53
C ILE A 302 12.13 19.56 4.66
N ALA A 303 11.66 19.84 3.45
CA ALA A 303 12.34 20.76 2.53
C ALA A 303 12.36 22.22 3.03
N SER A 304 11.35 22.65 3.82
CA SER A 304 11.30 24.00 4.38
C SER A 304 12.09 24.18 5.68
N SER A 305 12.58 23.10 6.28
CA SER A 305 13.37 23.11 7.53
C SER A 305 14.88 23.14 7.28
N VAL A 306 15.30 23.05 6.03
CA VAL A 306 16.69 23.16 5.55
C VAL A 306 16.89 24.53 4.92
#